data_48493a262a0975ccb99fa99e400fc585
#
_entry.id   48493a262a0975ccb99fa99e400fc585
#
_cell.length_a   1.000
_cell.length_b   1.000
_cell.length_c   1.000
_cell.angle_alpha   90.00
_cell.angle_beta   90.00
_cell.angle_gamma   90.00
#
_symmetry.space_group_name_H-M   'P 1'
#
loop_
_entity.id
_entity.type
_entity.pdbx_description
1 polymer ?
#
loop_
_entity_poly.entity_id
_entity_poly.type
_entity_poly.pdbx_seq_one_letter_code
_entity_poly.pdbx_strand_id
1 'polypeptide(L)'
;MLGEFLEKYLVKLQMKYRFGRLFIVAHSMVGLISRCALNHNIENRQVPFITLLVTISTPWQGHPTAAYGVDQSPLIVPSWYDMVPGSSFLKGLHSPPLPPGVVFALLFGFRGEETLSGALSDGGVLLSSMLDSDMQRVASKVYGFDEDHGTILKSPAVIQELNRIFDKAEVGQARRKSRG
;
A
#
# COMPACT_ATOMS: atom_id res chain seq x y z
N MET A 1 17.09 -1.57 -2.92
CA MET A 1 15.96 -0.93 -2.19
C MET A 1 15.00 -1.98 -1.62
N LEU A 2 14.19 -1.62 -0.58
CA LEU A 2 13.27 -2.58 0.08
C LEU A 2 12.24 -3.19 -0.88
N GLY A 3 11.73 -2.42 -1.85
CA GLY A 3 10.80 -2.93 -2.87
C GLY A 3 11.41 -4.01 -3.77
N GLU A 4 12.65 -3.83 -4.19
CA GLU A 4 13.38 -4.84 -4.96
C GLU A 4 13.66 -6.11 -4.14
N PHE A 5 13.96 -5.95 -2.85
CA PHE A 5 14.10 -7.09 -1.95
C PHE A 5 12.79 -7.86 -1.83
N LEU A 6 11.66 -7.16 -1.64
CA LEU A 6 10.35 -7.78 -1.59
C LEU A 6 10.01 -8.52 -2.88
N GLU A 7 10.24 -7.91 -4.05
CA GLU A 7 10.05 -8.56 -5.36
C GLU A 7 10.83 -9.88 -5.45
N LYS A 8 12.14 -9.84 -5.19
CA LYS A 8 13.00 -11.04 -5.21
C LYS A 8 12.53 -12.12 -4.23
N TYR A 9 12.06 -11.70 -3.05
CA TYR A 9 11.55 -12.63 -2.05
C TYR A 9 10.25 -13.29 -2.50
N LEU A 10 9.32 -12.52 -3.08
CA LEU A 10 8.05 -13.05 -3.61
C LEU A 10 8.28 -14.03 -4.75
N VAL A 11 9.24 -13.78 -5.64
CA VAL A 11 9.64 -14.73 -6.70
C VAL A 11 10.14 -16.04 -6.09
N LYS A 12 11.00 -15.99 -5.07
CA LYS A 12 11.48 -17.20 -4.37
C LYS A 12 10.34 -17.98 -3.73
N LEU A 13 9.37 -17.29 -3.10
CA LEU A 13 8.19 -17.93 -2.53
C LEU A 13 7.35 -18.62 -3.61
N GLN A 14 7.12 -17.95 -4.73
CA GLN A 14 6.37 -18.51 -5.85
C GLN A 14 7.06 -19.75 -6.42
N MET A 15 8.38 -19.71 -6.59
CA MET A 15 9.14 -20.89 -7.04
C MET A 15 9.03 -22.06 -6.07
N LYS A 16 9.05 -21.80 -4.76
CA LYS A 16 8.97 -22.80 -3.71
C LYS A 16 7.58 -23.41 -3.59
N TYR A 17 6.54 -22.58 -3.57
CA TYR A 17 5.17 -23.01 -3.28
C TYR A 17 4.29 -23.16 -4.51
N ARG A 18 4.76 -22.73 -5.69
CA ARG A 18 4.11 -22.85 -7.00
C ARG A 18 2.67 -22.31 -7.05
N PHE A 19 2.38 -21.26 -6.29
CA PHE A 19 1.08 -20.62 -6.37
C PHE A 19 0.94 -19.81 -7.66
N GLY A 20 -0.27 -19.79 -8.22
CA GLY A 20 -0.56 -19.03 -9.44
C GLY A 20 -1.06 -17.62 -9.18
N ARG A 21 -1.40 -17.28 -7.92
CA ARG A 21 -1.93 -15.97 -7.52
C ARG A 21 -1.47 -15.59 -6.13
N LEU A 22 -1.30 -14.29 -5.92
CA LEU A 22 -0.96 -13.71 -4.64
C LEU A 22 -1.78 -12.43 -4.41
N PHE A 23 -2.36 -12.31 -3.22
CA PHE A 23 -2.97 -11.10 -2.71
C PHE A 23 -2.03 -10.50 -1.67
N ILE A 24 -1.75 -9.21 -1.79
CA ILE A 24 -0.95 -8.47 -0.80
C ILE A 24 -1.88 -7.57 -0.01
N VAL A 25 -1.83 -7.69 1.31
CA VAL A 25 -2.42 -6.74 2.25
C VAL A 25 -1.27 -6.09 3.00
N ALA A 26 -1.14 -4.79 2.84
CA ALA A 26 -0.02 -4.03 3.36
C ALA A 26 -0.50 -2.88 4.25
N HIS A 27 0.08 -2.75 5.44
CA HIS A 27 -0.25 -1.68 6.37
C HIS A 27 0.86 -0.63 6.43
N SER A 28 0.48 0.64 6.55
CA SER A 28 1.40 1.76 6.76
C SER A 28 2.51 1.81 5.68
N MET A 29 3.74 2.03 6.06
CA MET A 29 4.90 2.10 5.15
C MET A 29 5.06 0.87 4.24
N VAL A 30 4.59 -0.32 4.67
CA VAL A 30 4.69 -1.53 3.85
C VAL A 30 3.88 -1.41 2.56
N GLY A 31 2.84 -0.56 2.52
CA GLY A 31 2.10 -0.23 1.30
C GLY A 31 2.99 0.44 0.25
N LEU A 32 3.86 1.37 0.65
CA LEU A 32 4.84 2.01 -0.25
C LEU A 32 5.84 0.99 -0.80
N ILE A 33 6.34 0.10 0.05
CA ILE A 33 7.27 -0.97 -0.35
C ILE A 33 6.61 -1.92 -1.35
N SER A 34 5.36 -2.30 -1.10
CA SER A 34 4.59 -3.18 -1.99
C SER A 34 4.34 -2.52 -3.34
N ARG A 35 4.03 -1.23 -3.36
CA ARG A 35 3.86 -0.47 -4.59
C ARG A 35 5.17 -0.36 -5.38
N CYS A 36 6.29 -0.14 -4.69
CA CYS A 36 7.61 -0.13 -5.29
C CYS A 36 7.94 -1.48 -5.96
N ALA A 37 7.66 -2.60 -5.29
CA ALA A 37 7.84 -3.93 -5.87
C ALA A 37 6.96 -4.14 -7.13
N LEU A 38 5.72 -3.64 -7.13
CA LEU A 38 4.86 -3.68 -8.31
C LEU A 38 5.38 -2.81 -9.47
N ASN A 39 5.96 -1.64 -9.18
CA ASN A 39 6.53 -0.78 -10.22
C ASN A 39 7.73 -1.44 -10.90
N HIS A 40 8.62 -2.08 -10.14
CA HIS A 40 9.72 -2.88 -10.69
C HIS A 40 9.21 -4.02 -11.58
N ASN A 41 8.07 -4.62 -11.24
CA ASN A 41 7.47 -5.67 -12.06
C ASN A 41 6.97 -5.19 -13.44
N ILE A 42 6.63 -3.92 -13.60
CA ILE A 42 6.26 -3.37 -14.92
C ILE A 42 7.42 -3.53 -15.89
N GLU A 43 8.64 -3.29 -15.41
CA GLU A 43 9.86 -3.38 -16.21
C GLU A 43 10.30 -4.83 -16.42
N ASN A 44 10.26 -5.64 -15.37
CA ASN A 44 10.90 -6.97 -15.33
C ASN A 44 9.92 -8.14 -15.48
N ARG A 45 8.61 -7.94 -15.31
CA ARG A 45 7.54 -8.97 -15.36
C ARG A 45 7.79 -10.20 -14.49
N GLN A 46 8.47 -10.03 -13.35
CA GLN A 46 8.87 -11.16 -12.49
C GLN A 46 7.79 -11.61 -11.52
N VAL A 47 6.79 -10.76 -11.23
CA VAL A 47 5.71 -11.08 -10.29
C VAL A 47 4.29 -10.97 -10.89
N PRO A 48 4.04 -11.56 -12.08
CA PRO A 48 2.73 -11.48 -12.75
C PRO A 48 1.62 -12.19 -11.97
N PHE A 49 1.98 -12.94 -10.94
CA PHE A 49 1.07 -13.65 -10.04
C PHE A 49 0.46 -12.73 -8.96
N ILE A 50 0.95 -11.51 -8.78
CA ILE A 50 0.28 -10.52 -7.89
C ILE A 50 -0.94 -9.98 -8.63
N THR A 51 -2.11 -10.22 -8.08
CA THR A 51 -3.39 -9.86 -8.71
C THR A 51 -4.25 -8.93 -7.87
N LEU A 52 -3.88 -8.71 -6.61
CA LEU A 52 -4.53 -7.80 -5.70
C LEU A 52 -3.51 -7.14 -4.79
N LEU A 53 -3.61 -5.82 -4.65
CA LEU A 53 -2.96 -5.03 -3.61
C LEU A 53 -4.03 -4.33 -2.79
N VAL A 54 -4.08 -4.59 -1.49
CA VAL A 54 -4.86 -3.81 -0.52
C VAL A 54 -3.89 -3.08 0.37
N THR A 55 -4.04 -1.76 0.47
CA THR A 55 -3.25 -0.96 1.42
C THR A 55 -4.14 -0.42 2.52
N ILE A 56 -3.61 -0.42 3.73
CA ILE A 56 -4.30 0.04 4.94
C ILE A 56 -3.46 1.15 5.57
N SER A 57 -4.02 2.34 5.71
CA SER A 57 -3.36 3.50 6.34
C SER A 57 -1.95 3.79 5.81
N THR A 58 -1.76 3.69 4.49
CA THR A 58 -0.47 3.89 3.84
C THR A 58 -0.20 5.38 3.60
N PRO A 59 0.98 5.92 4.03
CA PRO A 59 1.33 7.33 3.87
C PRO A 59 1.82 7.63 2.44
N TRP A 60 0.93 7.72 1.46
CA TRP A 60 1.25 7.91 0.05
C TRP A 60 2.01 9.20 -0.26
N GLN A 61 1.75 10.27 0.51
CA GLN A 61 2.49 11.54 0.40
C GLN A 61 3.62 11.66 1.43
N GLY A 62 3.97 10.55 2.09
CA GLY A 62 4.98 10.54 3.15
C GLY A 62 4.43 10.96 4.50
N HIS A 63 5.35 11.21 5.42
CA HIS A 63 5.05 11.59 6.79
C HIS A 63 5.86 12.82 7.20
N PRO A 64 5.24 13.89 7.72
CA PRO A 64 5.97 15.12 8.07
C PRO A 64 7.08 14.89 9.10
N THR A 65 6.87 13.98 10.07
CA THR A 65 7.89 13.69 11.09
C THR A 65 9.08 12.90 10.55
N ALA A 66 9.00 12.32 9.34
CA ALA A 66 10.13 11.67 8.72
C ALA A 66 11.25 12.68 8.43
N ALA A 67 10.92 13.90 8.01
CA ALA A 67 11.88 14.98 7.85
C ALA A 67 12.56 15.33 9.18
N TYR A 68 11.79 15.41 10.26
CA TYR A 68 12.31 15.70 11.59
C TYR A 68 13.23 14.58 12.11
N GLY A 69 12.87 13.32 11.87
CA GLY A 69 13.70 12.17 12.22
C GLY A 69 15.03 12.14 11.48
N VAL A 70 15.07 12.61 10.23
CA VAL A 70 16.29 12.74 9.44
C VAL A 70 17.22 13.82 10.03
N ASP A 71 16.66 14.96 10.43
CA ASP A 71 17.45 16.12 10.88
C ASP A 71 17.93 16.00 12.32
N GLN A 72 17.23 15.28 13.19
CA GLN A 72 17.45 15.31 14.65
C GLN A 72 17.91 13.95 15.23
N SER A 73 17.89 12.88 14.48
CA SER A 73 18.26 11.55 14.99
C SER A 73 19.75 11.25 14.77
N PRO A 74 20.48 10.83 15.80
CA PRO A 74 21.85 10.35 15.65
C PRO A 74 21.94 9.01 14.89
N LEU A 75 20.82 8.30 14.73
CA LEU A 75 20.69 7.06 13.98
C LEU A 75 19.68 7.29 12.85
N ILE A 76 20.18 7.58 11.66
CA ILE A 76 19.35 7.78 10.46
C ILE A 76 18.98 6.39 9.91
N VAL A 77 17.68 6.09 9.93
CA VAL A 77 17.15 4.93 9.21
C VAL A 77 16.97 5.34 7.75
N PRO A 78 17.67 4.74 6.77
CA PRO A 78 17.61 5.14 5.36
C PRO A 78 16.19 5.27 4.80
N SER A 79 15.24 4.47 5.27
CA SER A 79 13.83 4.52 4.87
C SER A 79 13.10 5.82 5.27
N TRP A 80 13.64 6.60 6.21
CA TRP A 80 13.05 7.88 6.59
C TRP A 80 13.20 8.93 5.49
N TYR A 81 14.34 8.93 4.77
CA TYR A 81 14.53 9.81 3.61
C TYR A 81 13.47 9.56 2.54
N ASP A 82 13.15 8.29 2.31
CA ASP A 82 12.14 7.89 1.33
C ASP A 82 10.74 8.38 1.71
N MET A 83 10.46 8.50 3.03
CA MET A 83 9.17 8.94 3.55
C MET A 83 9.02 10.46 3.71
N VAL A 84 10.05 11.24 3.42
CA VAL A 84 9.95 12.71 3.44
C VAL A 84 8.96 13.16 2.36
N PRO A 85 7.97 14.00 2.69
CA PRO A 85 7.02 14.52 1.70
C PRO A 85 7.73 15.14 0.50
N GLY A 86 7.31 14.73 -0.70
CA GLY A 86 7.91 15.22 -1.95
C GLY A 86 9.26 14.58 -2.32
N SER A 87 9.70 13.55 -1.62
CA SER A 87 10.91 12.79 -1.98
C SER A 87 10.83 12.23 -3.40
N SER A 88 11.99 12.00 -4.01
CA SER A 88 12.06 11.36 -5.34
C SER A 88 11.48 9.94 -5.33
N PHE A 89 11.61 9.24 -4.22
CA PHE A 89 11.02 7.93 -4.03
C PHE A 89 9.48 7.97 -4.12
N LEU A 90 8.83 8.85 -3.36
CA LEU A 90 7.36 8.99 -3.40
C LEU A 90 6.87 9.42 -4.77
N LYS A 91 7.51 10.39 -5.41
CA LYS A 91 7.18 10.81 -6.79
C LYS A 91 7.31 9.64 -7.77
N GLY A 92 8.35 8.83 -7.64
CA GLY A 92 8.56 7.64 -8.46
C GLY A 92 7.52 6.54 -8.25
N LEU A 93 6.89 6.48 -7.06
CA LEU A 93 5.83 5.49 -6.80
C LEU A 93 4.53 5.78 -7.56
N HIS A 94 4.21 7.06 -7.76
CA HIS A 94 2.94 7.47 -8.36
C HIS A 94 3.00 7.48 -9.89
N SER A 95 4.19 7.64 -10.46
CA SER A 95 4.39 7.85 -11.89
C SER A 95 3.98 6.67 -12.79
N PRO A 96 4.34 5.41 -12.51
CA PRO A 96 3.90 4.30 -13.35
C PRO A 96 2.45 3.89 -13.04
N PRO A 97 1.66 3.47 -14.05
CA PRO A 97 0.35 2.86 -13.80
C PRO A 97 0.52 1.55 -13.00
N LEU A 98 -0.57 1.01 -12.47
CA LEU A 98 -0.54 -0.35 -11.91
C LEU A 98 -0.30 -1.37 -13.02
N PRO A 99 0.43 -2.47 -12.73
CA PRO A 99 0.57 -3.55 -13.71
C PRO A 99 -0.80 -4.06 -14.17
N PRO A 100 -0.96 -4.41 -15.45
CA PRO A 100 -2.22 -4.96 -15.96
C PRO A 100 -2.67 -6.18 -15.16
N GLY A 101 -3.93 -6.19 -14.75
CA GLY A 101 -4.52 -7.29 -14.00
C GLY A 101 -4.42 -7.19 -12.48
N VAL A 102 -3.66 -6.23 -11.95
CA VAL A 102 -3.64 -5.93 -10.51
C VAL A 102 -4.86 -5.08 -10.14
N VAL A 103 -5.66 -5.57 -9.21
CA VAL A 103 -6.73 -4.78 -8.57
C VAL A 103 -6.13 -4.08 -7.35
N PHE A 104 -6.44 -2.80 -7.17
CA PHE A 104 -5.96 -2.03 -6.03
C PHE A 104 -7.13 -1.56 -5.18
N ALA A 105 -7.03 -1.73 -3.86
CA ALA A 105 -7.97 -1.19 -2.88
C ALA A 105 -7.21 -0.39 -1.81
N LEU A 106 -7.77 0.77 -1.45
CA LEU A 106 -7.23 1.68 -0.46
C LEU A 106 -8.17 1.73 0.74
N LEU A 107 -7.67 1.29 1.88
CA LEU A 107 -8.36 1.34 3.17
C LEU A 107 -7.61 2.32 4.09
N PHE A 108 -8.34 3.06 4.92
CA PHE A 108 -7.73 4.00 5.85
C PHE A 108 -8.54 4.15 7.13
N GLY A 109 -7.84 4.42 8.23
CA GLY A 109 -8.44 4.85 9.49
C GLY A 109 -8.58 6.36 9.53
N PHE A 110 -9.53 6.85 10.33
CA PHE A 110 -9.69 8.30 10.54
C PHE A 110 -9.94 8.67 12.01
N ARG A 111 -9.82 7.72 12.93
CA ARG A 111 -9.89 7.96 14.37
C ARG A 111 -8.51 8.33 14.89
N GLY A 112 -8.19 9.59 14.88
CA GLY A 112 -7.00 10.14 15.50
C GLY A 112 -7.31 11.51 16.09
N GLU A 113 -6.49 11.94 17.02
CA GLU A 113 -6.55 13.32 17.50
C GLU A 113 -6.13 14.26 16.36
N GLU A 114 -6.74 15.45 16.33
CA GLU A 114 -6.26 16.50 15.45
C GLU A 114 -4.81 16.82 15.81
N THR A 115 -3.98 16.95 14.79
CA THR A 115 -2.60 17.40 15.02
C THR A 115 -2.59 18.83 15.56
N LEU A 116 -1.48 19.29 16.10
CA LEU A 116 -1.31 20.68 16.56
C LEU A 116 -1.61 21.71 15.46
N SER A 117 -1.59 21.32 14.20
CA SER A 117 -1.95 22.13 13.04
C SER A 117 -3.43 21.99 12.63
N GLY A 118 -4.27 21.24 13.36
CA GLY A 118 -5.66 20.96 13.01
C GLY A 118 -5.85 19.94 11.88
N ALA A 119 -4.80 19.23 11.47
CA ALA A 119 -4.90 18.25 10.41
C ALA A 119 -5.44 16.91 10.95
N LEU A 120 -6.38 16.32 10.22
CA LEU A 120 -6.96 15.02 10.56
C LEU A 120 -5.97 13.89 10.28
N SER A 121 -5.97 12.87 11.15
CA SER A 121 -5.11 11.69 11.05
C SER A 121 -5.80 10.45 11.62
N ASP A 122 -5.18 9.28 11.46
CA ASP A 122 -5.54 8.06 12.19
C ASP A 122 -4.70 7.88 13.47
N GLY A 123 -4.04 8.94 13.95
CA GLY A 123 -3.10 8.89 15.07
C GLY A 123 -1.65 8.51 14.69
N GLY A 124 -1.43 8.03 13.47
CA GLY A 124 -0.10 7.68 12.95
C GLY A 124 0.20 8.36 11.62
N VAL A 125 -0.79 8.48 10.74
CA VAL A 125 -0.64 9.04 9.38
C VAL A 125 -1.71 10.08 9.12
N LEU A 126 -1.35 11.17 8.44
CA LEU A 126 -2.31 12.21 8.03
C LEU A 126 -3.29 11.67 7.00
N LEU A 127 -4.58 12.04 7.12
CA LEU A 127 -5.60 11.69 6.14
C LEU A 127 -5.23 12.17 4.74
N SER A 128 -4.69 13.39 4.63
CA SER A 128 -4.23 13.95 3.35
C SER A 128 -3.17 13.08 2.69
N SER A 129 -2.30 12.45 3.49
CA SER A 129 -1.27 11.54 2.98
C SER A 129 -1.86 10.18 2.56
N MET A 130 -2.78 9.62 3.34
CA MET A 130 -3.44 8.36 3.01
C MET A 130 -4.35 8.48 1.78
N LEU A 131 -5.02 9.63 1.63
CA LEU A 131 -5.96 9.94 0.56
C LEU A 131 -5.32 10.72 -0.59
N ASP A 132 -4.10 10.34 -0.97
CA ASP A 132 -3.45 10.89 -2.16
C ASP A 132 -4.35 10.76 -3.40
N SER A 133 -4.47 11.84 -4.18
CA SER A 133 -5.42 11.92 -5.30
C SER A 133 -5.09 10.93 -6.43
N ASP A 134 -3.82 10.65 -6.66
CA ASP A 134 -3.38 9.73 -7.70
C ASP A 134 -3.68 8.28 -7.30
N MET A 135 -3.46 7.96 -6.02
CA MET A 135 -3.79 6.64 -5.50
C MET A 135 -5.29 6.39 -5.43
N GLN A 136 -6.09 7.40 -5.06
CA GLN A 136 -7.56 7.29 -5.12
C GLN A 136 -8.06 7.05 -6.54
N ARG A 137 -7.48 7.71 -7.53
CA ARG A 137 -7.89 7.59 -8.94
C ARG A 137 -7.67 6.18 -9.49
N VAL A 138 -6.59 5.50 -9.08
CA VAL A 138 -6.27 4.15 -9.54
C VAL A 138 -6.88 3.06 -8.67
N ALA A 139 -7.37 3.40 -7.48
CA ALA A 139 -8.03 2.45 -6.60
C ALA A 139 -9.41 2.05 -7.12
N SER A 140 -9.66 0.75 -7.20
CA SER A 140 -11.00 0.21 -7.50
C SER A 140 -11.97 0.39 -6.33
N LYS A 141 -11.45 0.59 -5.12
CA LYS A 141 -12.17 0.78 -3.86
C LYS A 141 -11.39 1.68 -2.93
N VAL A 142 -12.11 2.61 -2.29
CA VAL A 142 -11.60 3.46 -1.21
C VAL A 142 -12.57 3.37 -0.05
N TYR A 143 -12.10 2.96 1.13
CA TYR A 143 -12.91 2.80 2.34
C TYR A 143 -12.24 3.42 3.55
N GLY A 144 -13.01 4.24 4.28
CA GLY A 144 -12.63 4.77 5.59
C GLY A 144 -13.29 3.99 6.73
N PHE A 145 -12.55 3.86 7.83
CA PHE A 145 -13.01 3.20 9.04
C PHE A 145 -12.78 4.10 10.24
N ASP A 146 -13.74 4.12 11.17
CA ASP A 146 -13.59 4.82 12.45
C ASP A 146 -12.67 4.02 13.37
N GLU A 147 -11.39 3.98 12.98
CA GLU A 147 -10.30 3.26 13.64
C GLU A 147 -9.03 4.11 13.66
N ASP A 148 -8.19 3.91 14.67
CA ASP A 148 -6.84 4.46 14.69
C ASP A 148 -5.85 3.58 13.90
N HIS A 149 -4.60 4.05 13.80
CA HIS A 149 -3.53 3.41 13.03
C HIS A 149 -3.23 1.96 13.45
N GLY A 150 -3.44 1.62 14.71
CA GLY A 150 -3.18 0.27 15.26
C GLY A 150 -4.43 -0.59 15.33
N THR A 151 -5.57 -0.01 15.76
CA THR A 151 -6.82 -0.75 15.96
C THR A 151 -7.43 -1.20 14.65
N ILE A 152 -7.18 -0.48 13.55
CA ILE A 152 -7.64 -0.83 12.20
C ILE A 152 -7.28 -2.27 11.80
N LEU A 153 -6.15 -2.78 12.25
CA LEU A 153 -5.70 -4.15 11.96
C LEU A 153 -6.49 -5.24 12.72
N LYS A 154 -7.26 -4.86 13.73
CA LYS A 154 -8.06 -5.77 14.56
C LYS A 154 -9.54 -5.54 14.38
N SER A 155 -9.94 -4.56 13.58
CA SER A 155 -11.33 -4.17 13.38
C SER A 155 -12.12 -5.25 12.65
N PRO A 156 -13.23 -5.75 13.21
CA PRO A 156 -14.12 -6.69 12.52
C PRO A 156 -14.67 -6.14 11.20
N ALA A 157 -14.92 -4.82 11.14
CA ALA A 157 -15.42 -4.17 9.94
C ALA A 157 -14.39 -4.20 8.81
N VAL A 158 -13.11 -3.96 9.13
CA VAL A 158 -11.99 -4.06 8.16
C VAL A 158 -11.83 -5.50 7.69
N ILE A 159 -11.86 -6.47 8.61
CA ILE A 159 -11.76 -7.91 8.27
C ILE A 159 -12.91 -8.32 7.34
N GLN A 160 -14.13 -7.87 7.63
CA GLN A 160 -15.30 -8.16 6.78
C GLN A 160 -15.12 -7.55 5.37
N GLU A 161 -14.62 -6.33 5.26
CA GLU A 161 -14.39 -5.71 3.96
C GLU A 161 -13.24 -6.36 3.18
N LEU A 162 -12.17 -6.77 3.87
CA LEU A 162 -11.09 -7.56 3.25
C LEU A 162 -11.63 -8.85 2.63
N ASN A 163 -12.47 -9.59 3.36
CA ASN A 163 -13.08 -10.81 2.83
C ASN A 163 -13.93 -10.51 1.58
N ARG A 164 -14.73 -9.45 1.59
CA ARG A 164 -15.50 -9.02 0.40
C ARG A 164 -14.62 -8.67 -0.79
N ILE A 165 -13.47 -8.03 -0.54
CA ILE A 165 -12.51 -7.68 -1.59
C ILE A 165 -11.89 -8.97 -2.16
N PHE A 166 -11.52 -9.93 -1.32
CA PHE A 166 -10.96 -11.21 -1.75
C PHE A 166 -11.96 -12.01 -2.59
N ASP A 167 -13.20 -12.17 -2.13
CA ASP A 167 -14.25 -12.87 -2.87
C ASP A 167 -14.47 -12.27 -4.26
N LYS A 168 -14.53 -10.93 -4.37
CA LYS A 168 -14.67 -10.25 -5.66
C LYS A 168 -13.47 -10.46 -6.58
N ALA A 169 -12.25 -10.43 -6.02
CA ALA A 169 -11.03 -10.65 -6.78
C ALA A 169 -10.99 -12.08 -7.33
N GLU A 170 -11.46 -13.06 -6.58
CA GLU A 170 -11.55 -14.46 -7.04
C GLU A 170 -12.58 -14.66 -8.15
N VAL A 171 -13.81 -14.14 -7.96
CA VAL A 171 -14.90 -14.25 -8.95
C VAL A 171 -14.56 -13.52 -10.25
N GLY A 172 -13.99 -12.32 -10.16
CA GLY A 172 -13.64 -11.52 -11.33
C GLY A 172 -12.61 -12.20 -12.24
N GLN A 173 -11.72 -12.99 -11.67
CA GLN A 173 -10.71 -13.74 -12.43
C GLN A 173 -11.24 -15.07 -12.99
N ALA A 174 -12.16 -15.74 -12.29
CA ALA A 174 -12.82 -16.93 -12.82
C ALA A 174 -13.54 -16.60 -14.13
N ARG A 175 -14.22 -15.45 -14.19
CA ARG A 175 -14.90 -14.97 -15.42
C ARG A 175 -13.94 -14.60 -16.56
N ARG A 176 -12.72 -14.16 -16.27
CA ARG A 176 -11.71 -13.87 -17.30
C ARG A 176 -11.16 -15.15 -17.92
N LYS A 177 -10.96 -16.22 -17.12
CA LYS A 177 -10.49 -17.51 -17.61
C LYS A 177 -11.53 -18.25 -18.47
N SER A 178 -12.83 -17.99 -18.28
CA SER A 178 -13.90 -18.61 -19.08
C SER A 178 -14.18 -17.91 -20.41
N ARG A 179 -13.54 -16.77 -20.68
CA ARG A 179 -13.74 -15.96 -21.89
C ARG A 179 -12.51 -15.91 -22.83
N GLY A 180 -11.43 -16.53 -22.48
CA GLY A 180 -10.21 -16.65 -23.25
C GLY A 180 -9.82 -18.12 -23.46
#